data_cc3ce0b1df10742504fdd089628e54ca
#
_entry.id   cc3ce0b1df10742504fdd089628e54ca
#
_cell.length_a   1.000
_cell.length_b   1.000
_cell.length_c   1.000
_cell.angle_alpha   90.00
_cell.angle_beta   90.00
_cell.angle_gamma   90.00
#
_symmetry.space_group_name_H-M   'P 1'
#
loop_
_entity.id
_entity.type
_entity.pdbx_description
1 polymer ?
#
loop_
_entity_poly.entity_id
_entity_poly.type
_entity_poly.pdbx_seq_one_letter_code
_entity_poly.pdbx_strand_id
1 'polypeptide(L)'
;MDSTAQTRFAKLLHHRKASLAKGDAVAPPIVSATTYHLPDTEAAPFIYGRMSMPTWELVETQLAILEDAPCVAFPSGMAAISAALFATLTTRKTLIIPSDGYHTTRLLAAEFLAPYGVTIVEIPTLVMAETALGQGSVVFIETPSNLG
;
A
#
# COMPACT_ATOMS: atom_id res chain seq x y z
N MET A 1 -25.28 -1.19 3.42
CA MET A 1 -23.90 -1.52 3.85
C MET A 1 -23.93 -2.93 4.41
N ASP A 2 -23.03 -3.79 3.97
CA ASP A 2 -22.89 -5.15 4.49
C ASP A 2 -22.54 -5.10 5.98
N SER A 3 -23.04 -6.08 6.77
CA SER A 3 -22.80 -6.17 8.22
C SER A 3 -21.31 -6.25 8.56
N THR A 4 -20.50 -6.85 7.69
CA THR A 4 -19.04 -6.95 7.80
C THR A 4 -18.38 -5.58 7.69
N ALA A 5 -18.79 -4.76 6.73
CA ALA A 5 -18.28 -3.41 6.54
C ALA A 5 -18.64 -2.50 7.73
N GLN A 6 -19.87 -2.62 8.26
CA GLN A 6 -20.30 -1.89 9.46
C GLN A 6 -19.45 -2.28 10.69
N THR A 7 -19.13 -3.57 10.84
CA THR A 7 -18.27 -4.05 11.93
C THR A 7 -16.85 -3.51 11.82
N ARG A 8 -16.25 -3.49 10.62
CA ARG A 8 -14.91 -2.92 10.40
C ARG A 8 -14.89 -1.42 10.69
N PHE A 9 -15.90 -0.70 10.23
CA PHE A 9 -16.00 0.73 10.49
C PHE A 9 -16.15 1.05 12.00
N ALA A 10 -16.95 0.27 12.73
CA ALA A 10 -17.06 0.39 14.17
C ALA A 10 -15.73 0.09 14.89
N LYS A 11 -15.00 -0.94 14.45
CA LYS A 11 -13.64 -1.24 14.97
C LYS A 11 -12.67 -0.09 14.71
N LEU A 12 -12.70 0.51 13.51
CA LEU A 12 -11.87 1.67 13.17
C LEU A 12 -12.15 2.85 14.09
N LEU A 13 -13.43 3.22 14.28
CA LEU A 13 -13.83 4.35 15.13
C LEU A 13 -13.42 4.15 16.60
N HIS A 14 -13.36 2.92 17.06
CA HIS A 14 -13.11 2.59 18.47
C HIS A 14 -11.78 1.90 18.71
N HIS A 15 -10.88 1.81 17.72
CA HIS A 15 -9.64 1.04 17.82
C HIS A 15 -8.74 1.45 19.00
N ARG A 16 -8.76 2.72 19.43
CA ARG A 16 -8.00 3.21 20.58
C ARG A 16 -8.73 3.13 21.92
N LYS A 17 -10.05 2.87 21.92
CA LYS A 17 -10.87 2.97 23.13
C LYS A 17 -10.34 2.13 24.30
N ALA A 18 -9.81 0.94 24.00
CA ALA A 18 -9.30 0.02 25.03
C ALA A 18 -7.95 0.47 25.63
N SER A 19 -7.20 1.33 24.93
CA SER A 19 -5.89 1.83 25.39
C SER A 19 -5.94 3.22 26.05
N LEU A 20 -7.11 3.90 26.03
CA LEU A 20 -7.25 5.24 26.61
C LEU A 20 -7.58 5.15 28.11
N ALA A 21 -6.82 5.89 28.91
CA ALA A 21 -7.12 6.15 30.32
C ALA A 21 -7.98 7.41 30.47
N LYS A 22 -8.54 7.59 31.67
CA LYS A 22 -9.31 8.81 31.99
C LYS A 22 -8.40 10.05 31.93
N GLY A 23 -8.76 11.00 31.07
CA GLY A 23 -7.99 12.23 30.83
C GLY A 23 -7.12 12.17 29.57
N ASP A 24 -6.98 11.03 28.92
CA ASP A 24 -6.26 10.94 27.66
C ASP A 24 -7.00 11.63 26.52
N ALA A 25 -6.24 12.19 25.61
CA ALA A 25 -6.80 12.75 24.38
C ALA A 25 -7.38 11.64 23.49
N VAL A 26 -8.62 11.82 23.05
CA VAL A 26 -9.28 10.89 22.12
C VAL A 26 -8.55 10.85 20.77
N ALA A 27 -8.16 12.02 20.24
CA ALA A 27 -7.33 12.09 19.06
C ALA A 27 -5.88 11.69 19.39
N PRO A 28 -5.21 10.89 18.55
CA PRO A 28 -3.81 10.57 18.76
C PRO A 28 -2.92 11.80 18.55
N PRO A 29 -1.78 11.89 19.24
CA PRO A 29 -0.81 12.93 18.96
C PRO A 29 -0.18 12.75 17.57
N ILE A 30 0.15 13.86 16.90
CA ILE A 30 1.01 13.83 15.73
C ILE A 30 2.45 13.87 16.20
N VAL A 31 3.18 12.78 15.99
CA VAL A 31 4.60 12.68 16.31
C VAL A 31 5.38 13.00 15.04
N SER A 32 6.16 14.09 15.07
CA SER A 32 6.99 14.54 13.94
C SER A 32 8.48 14.20 14.13
N ALA A 33 8.84 13.50 15.20
CA ALA A 33 10.23 13.11 15.46
C ALA A 33 10.71 12.10 14.42
N THR A 34 11.88 12.37 13.83
CA THR A 34 12.54 11.45 12.90
C THR A 34 13.71 10.69 13.53
N THR A 35 14.22 11.20 14.64
CA THR A 35 15.33 10.59 15.39
C THR A 35 14.88 10.25 16.81
N TYR A 36 15.38 9.14 17.33
CA TYR A 36 15.03 8.61 18.64
C TYR A 36 16.28 8.45 19.51
N HIS A 37 16.13 8.54 20.82
CA HIS A 37 17.22 8.34 21.77
C HIS A 37 17.52 6.84 21.90
N LEU A 38 18.73 6.43 21.50
CA LEU A 38 19.19 5.05 21.49
C LEU A 38 20.54 5.00 22.25
N PRO A 39 20.51 4.91 23.60
CA PRO A 39 21.73 4.95 24.40
C PRO A 39 22.55 3.65 24.32
N ASP A 40 21.93 2.56 23.85
CA ASP A 40 22.52 1.22 23.79
C ASP A 40 22.05 0.48 22.53
N THR A 41 22.36 -0.82 22.44
CA THR A 41 22.00 -1.71 21.32
C THR A 41 20.72 -2.52 21.59
N GLU A 42 20.01 -2.26 22.67
CA GLU A 42 18.75 -2.96 22.95
C GLU A 42 17.67 -2.59 21.94
N ALA A 43 16.71 -3.50 21.78
CA ALA A 43 15.60 -3.29 20.86
C ALA A 43 14.72 -2.13 21.32
N ALA A 44 14.54 -1.13 20.45
CA ALA A 44 13.64 -0.01 20.67
C ALA A 44 12.43 -0.10 19.73
N PRO A 45 11.24 0.36 20.16
CA PRO A 45 10.05 0.35 19.30
C PRO A 45 10.24 1.24 18.06
N PHE A 46 10.98 2.34 18.20
CA PHE A 46 11.31 3.25 17.11
C PHE A 46 12.80 3.55 17.11
N ILE A 47 13.41 3.46 15.94
CA ILE A 47 14.84 3.68 15.73
C ILE A 47 15.04 4.95 14.91
N TYR A 48 14.32 5.06 13.82
CA TYR A 48 14.40 6.18 12.89
C TYR A 48 13.11 6.34 12.08
N GLY A 49 12.61 7.56 11.94
CA GLY A 49 11.32 7.87 11.35
C GLY A 49 11.13 7.42 9.90
N ARG A 50 12.21 7.19 9.14
CA ARG A 50 12.13 6.61 7.80
C ARG A 50 11.73 5.12 7.82
N MET A 51 12.06 4.43 8.91
CA MET A 51 11.76 3.01 9.06
C MET A 51 10.38 2.80 9.69
N SER A 52 10.12 3.52 10.77
CA SER A 52 8.88 3.47 11.52
C SER A 52 8.74 4.66 12.45
N MET A 53 7.53 5.14 12.69
CA MET A 53 7.21 6.18 13.66
C MET A 53 5.75 6.05 14.12
N PRO A 54 5.41 6.52 15.34
CA PRO A 54 4.08 6.32 15.93
C PRO A 54 2.92 6.76 15.05
N THR A 55 3.08 7.88 14.33
CA THR A 55 2.01 8.41 13.46
C THR A 55 1.76 7.52 12.24
N TRP A 56 2.81 6.98 11.62
CA TRP A 56 2.66 6.08 10.48
C TRP A 56 2.08 4.74 10.89
N GLU A 57 2.59 4.14 11.96
CA GLU A 57 2.05 2.87 12.47
C GLU A 57 0.57 2.97 12.81
N LEU A 58 0.15 4.13 13.32
CA LEU A 58 -1.27 4.35 13.59
C LEU A 58 -2.10 4.35 12.30
N VAL A 59 -1.64 5.05 11.25
CA VAL A 59 -2.32 5.07 9.95
C VAL A 59 -2.37 3.66 9.34
N GLU A 60 -1.25 2.93 9.36
CA GLU A 60 -1.18 1.56 8.84
C GLU A 60 -2.11 0.62 9.63
N THR A 61 -2.16 0.75 10.96
CA THR A 61 -3.09 0.00 11.80
C THR A 61 -4.56 0.29 11.45
N GLN A 62 -4.90 1.55 11.21
CA GLN A 62 -6.25 1.93 10.82
C GLN A 62 -6.64 1.39 9.45
N LEU A 63 -5.74 1.47 8.48
CA LEU A 63 -5.93 0.89 7.15
C LEU A 63 -6.05 -0.64 7.23
N ALA A 64 -5.23 -1.30 8.05
CA ALA A 64 -5.28 -2.74 8.25
C ALA A 64 -6.64 -3.21 8.80
N ILE A 65 -7.30 -2.40 9.64
CA ILE A 65 -8.67 -2.69 10.12
C ILE A 65 -9.69 -2.63 8.98
N LEU A 66 -9.55 -1.66 8.07
CA LEU A 66 -10.46 -1.50 6.93
C LEU A 66 -10.27 -2.61 5.90
N GLU A 67 -9.01 -2.89 5.57
CA GLU A 67 -8.65 -3.86 4.52
C GLU A 67 -8.67 -5.32 5.02
N ASP A 68 -8.74 -5.54 6.35
CA ASP A 68 -8.62 -6.86 6.98
C ASP A 68 -7.31 -7.56 6.61
N ALA A 69 -6.25 -6.79 6.45
CA ALA A 69 -4.93 -7.24 6.05
C ALA A 69 -3.85 -6.25 6.52
N PRO A 70 -2.59 -6.70 6.71
CA PRO A 70 -1.49 -5.78 6.97
C PRO A 70 -1.35 -4.75 5.86
N CYS A 71 -1.14 -3.49 6.25
CA CYS A 71 -0.99 -2.37 5.33
C CYS A 71 0.35 -1.67 5.55
N VAL A 72 0.92 -1.15 4.49
CA VAL A 72 2.13 -0.31 4.50
C VAL A 72 1.80 1.00 3.79
N ALA A 73 2.08 2.11 4.45
CA ALA A 73 1.86 3.44 3.90
C ALA A 73 3.07 3.93 3.09
N PHE A 74 2.80 4.62 2.00
CA PHE A 74 3.82 5.24 1.14
C PHE A 74 3.53 6.73 0.97
N PRO A 75 4.55 7.56 0.70
CA PRO A 75 4.37 9.01 0.57
C PRO A 75 3.62 9.42 -0.70
N SER A 76 3.41 8.51 -1.64
CA SER A 76 2.61 8.74 -2.85
C SER A 76 2.09 7.43 -3.45
N GLY A 77 1.04 7.50 -4.27
CA GLY A 77 0.53 6.36 -5.02
C GLY A 77 1.59 5.73 -5.92
N MET A 78 2.41 6.53 -6.62
CA MET A 78 3.51 6.00 -7.44
C MET A 78 4.60 5.31 -6.63
N ALA A 79 4.87 5.75 -5.40
CA ALA A 79 5.79 5.04 -4.52
C ALA A 79 5.23 3.67 -4.12
N ALA A 80 3.95 3.58 -3.80
CA ALA A 80 3.27 2.32 -3.52
C ALA A 80 3.26 1.38 -4.72
N ILE A 81 2.88 1.89 -5.91
CA ILE A 81 2.86 1.14 -7.17
C ILE A 81 4.26 0.60 -7.49
N SER A 82 5.28 1.46 -7.44
CA SER A 82 6.67 1.06 -7.71
C SER A 82 7.12 -0.05 -6.76
N ALA A 83 6.89 0.12 -5.45
CA ALA A 83 7.26 -0.88 -4.46
C ALA A 83 6.56 -2.22 -4.70
N ALA A 84 5.26 -2.20 -4.99
CA ALA A 84 4.49 -3.41 -5.27
C ALA A 84 4.96 -4.12 -6.54
N LEU A 85 5.22 -3.37 -7.62
CA LEU A 85 5.70 -3.94 -8.89
C LEU A 85 7.13 -4.50 -8.74
N PHE A 86 8.05 -3.76 -8.12
CA PHE A 86 9.40 -4.28 -7.88
C PHE A 86 9.41 -5.51 -6.98
N ALA A 87 8.60 -5.54 -5.93
CA ALA A 87 8.51 -6.70 -5.03
C ALA A 87 7.95 -7.95 -5.72
N THR A 88 6.96 -7.79 -6.60
CA THR A 88 6.26 -8.92 -7.25
C THR A 88 6.96 -9.41 -8.51
N LEU A 89 7.71 -8.57 -9.19
CA LEU A 89 8.40 -8.88 -10.44
C LEU A 89 9.81 -9.45 -10.26
N THR A 90 10.26 -9.72 -9.04
CA THR A 90 11.58 -10.31 -8.76
C THR A 90 11.79 -11.65 -9.46
N THR A 91 10.79 -12.52 -9.44
CA THR A 91 10.80 -13.85 -10.06
C THR A 91 9.90 -13.97 -11.27
N ARG A 92 8.91 -13.09 -11.39
CA ARG A 92 7.96 -13.05 -12.51
C ARG A 92 8.43 -12.03 -13.53
N LYS A 93 8.35 -12.38 -14.80
CA LYS A 93 8.89 -11.56 -15.89
C LYS A 93 7.83 -11.00 -16.83
N THR A 94 6.57 -11.19 -16.54
CA THR A 94 5.45 -10.65 -17.32
C THR A 94 4.57 -9.78 -16.43
N LEU A 95 4.38 -8.53 -16.84
CA LEU A 95 3.48 -7.57 -16.23
C LEU A 95 2.34 -7.26 -17.20
N ILE A 96 1.11 -7.46 -16.76
CA ILE A 96 -0.10 -7.12 -17.48
C ILE A 96 -0.70 -5.88 -16.82
N ILE A 97 -0.87 -4.81 -17.59
CA ILE A 97 -1.37 -3.51 -17.11
C ILE A 97 -2.51 -3.01 -18.00
N PRO A 98 -3.42 -2.17 -17.47
CA PRO A 98 -4.46 -1.56 -18.29
C PRO A 98 -3.86 -0.54 -19.26
N SER A 99 -4.21 -0.63 -20.55
CA SER A 99 -3.80 0.34 -21.58
C SER A 99 -4.47 1.70 -21.39
N ASP A 100 -5.61 1.72 -20.70
CA ASP A 100 -6.39 2.89 -20.29
C ASP A 100 -6.17 3.25 -18.80
N GLY A 101 -5.14 2.68 -18.17
CA GLY A 101 -4.74 2.97 -16.80
C GLY A 101 -3.92 4.25 -16.65
N TYR A 102 -3.49 4.53 -15.42
CA TYR A 102 -2.72 5.73 -15.11
C TYR A 102 -1.42 5.81 -15.93
N HIS A 103 -1.26 6.91 -16.64
CA HIS A 103 -0.17 7.10 -17.60
C HIS A 103 1.23 6.87 -16.99
N THR A 104 1.47 7.37 -15.77
CA THR A 104 2.80 7.25 -15.14
C THR A 104 3.14 5.80 -14.76
N THR A 105 2.15 4.97 -14.47
CA THR A 105 2.37 3.52 -14.25
C THR A 105 2.86 2.86 -15.56
N ARG A 106 2.28 3.23 -16.70
CA ARG A 106 2.71 2.73 -18.01
C ARG A 106 4.11 3.20 -18.38
N LEU A 107 4.44 4.47 -18.08
CA LEU A 107 5.81 4.98 -18.25
C LEU A 107 6.80 4.22 -17.36
N LEU A 108 6.48 3.98 -16.09
CA LEU A 108 7.31 3.17 -15.20
C LEU A 108 7.56 1.78 -15.79
N ALA A 109 6.52 1.15 -16.32
CA ALA A 109 6.64 -0.17 -16.93
C ALA A 109 7.55 -0.15 -18.17
N ALA A 110 7.32 0.79 -19.10
CA ALA A 110 8.06 0.87 -20.35
C ALA A 110 9.53 1.30 -20.18
N GLU A 111 9.78 2.30 -19.34
CA GLU A 111 11.10 2.92 -19.23
C GLU A 111 11.99 2.29 -18.15
N PHE A 112 11.40 1.70 -17.10
CA PHE A 112 12.16 1.17 -15.97
C PHE A 112 12.03 -0.34 -15.78
N LEU A 113 10.94 -0.99 -16.21
CA LEU A 113 10.79 -2.44 -16.02
C LEU A 113 11.15 -3.22 -17.30
N ALA A 114 10.71 -2.76 -18.46
CA ALA A 114 11.00 -3.45 -19.72
C ALA A 114 12.52 -3.56 -20.02
N PRO A 115 13.36 -2.53 -19.81
CA PRO A 115 14.81 -2.65 -19.99
C PRO A 115 15.50 -3.68 -19.08
N TYR A 116 14.86 -4.01 -17.94
CA TYR A 116 15.35 -5.05 -17.03
C TYR A 116 14.76 -6.43 -17.30
N GLY A 117 14.17 -6.62 -18.48
CA GLY A 117 13.71 -7.94 -18.96
C GLY A 117 12.32 -8.31 -18.51
N VAL A 118 11.49 -7.35 -18.11
CA VAL A 118 10.06 -7.57 -17.87
C VAL A 118 9.29 -7.40 -19.19
N THR A 119 8.52 -8.40 -19.57
CA THR A 119 7.58 -8.32 -20.70
C THR A 119 6.36 -7.53 -20.28
N ILE A 120 6.08 -6.41 -20.93
CA ILE A 120 4.92 -5.57 -20.65
C ILE A 120 3.80 -5.93 -21.65
N VAL A 121 2.62 -6.20 -21.12
CA VAL A 121 1.40 -6.49 -21.91
C VAL A 121 0.34 -5.49 -21.51
N GLU A 122 -0.02 -4.59 -22.42
CA GLU A 122 -1.07 -3.59 -22.21
C GLU A 122 -2.40 -4.12 -22.77
N ILE A 123 -3.43 -4.15 -21.93
CA ILE A 123 -4.77 -4.65 -22.28
C ILE A 123 -5.81 -3.64 -21.79
N PRO A 124 -6.83 -3.28 -22.60
CA PRO A 124 -7.91 -2.43 -22.11
C PRO A 124 -8.61 -3.05 -20.90
N THR A 125 -8.92 -2.25 -19.88
CA THR A 125 -9.54 -2.71 -18.63
C THR A 125 -10.80 -3.56 -18.88
N LEU A 126 -11.63 -3.15 -19.83
CA LEU A 126 -12.90 -3.84 -20.14
C LEU A 126 -12.74 -5.30 -20.60
N VAL A 127 -11.60 -5.64 -21.20
CA VAL A 127 -11.36 -7.00 -21.72
C VAL A 127 -10.38 -7.80 -20.85
N MET A 128 -9.85 -7.22 -19.79
CA MET A 128 -8.89 -7.92 -18.91
C MET A 128 -9.45 -9.20 -18.30
N ALA A 129 -10.73 -9.19 -17.90
CA ALA A 129 -11.38 -10.35 -17.29
C ALA A 129 -11.58 -11.52 -18.28
N GLU A 130 -11.65 -11.23 -19.57
CA GLU A 130 -11.86 -12.22 -20.63
C GLU A 130 -10.53 -12.70 -21.25
N THR A 131 -9.44 -12.02 -20.91
CA THR A 131 -8.11 -12.34 -21.45
C THR A 131 -7.50 -13.51 -20.70
N ALA A 132 -7.04 -14.53 -21.41
CA ALA A 132 -6.28 -15.63 -20.83
C ALA A 132 -4.94 -15.10 -20.28
N LEU A 133 -4.82 -15.06 -18.96
CA LEU A 133 -3.63 -14.60 -18.27
C LEU A 133 -2.67 -15.80 -18.12
N GLY A 134 -1.44 -15.64 -18.59
CA GLY A 134 -0.40 -16.67 -18.45
C GLY A 134 -0.06 -16.93 -16.97
N GLN A 135 0.19 -18.18 -16.61
CA GLN A 135 0.67 -18.51 -15.27
C GLN A 135 2.00 -17.80 -14.99
N GLY A 136 2.15 -17.26 -13.79
CA GLY A 136 3.36 -16.55 -13.37
C GLY A 136 3.43 -15.10 -13.79
N SER A 137 2.37 -14.53 -14.40
CA SER A 137 2.26 -13.10 -14.67
C SER A 137 1.84 -12.31 -13.41
N VAL A 138 2.25 -11.05 -13.37
CA VAL A 138 1.69 -10.05 -12.45
C VAL A 138 0.63 -9.29 -13.21
N VAL A 139 -0.56 -9.19 -12.63
CA VAL A 139 -1.66 -8.39 -13.19
C VAL A 139 -1.85 -7.18 -12.28
N PHE A 140 -1.69 -6.00 -12.84
CA PHE A 140 -1.98 -4.74 -12.17
C PHE A 140 -3.31 -4.20 -12.65
N ILE A 141 -4.20 -3.86 -11.72
CA ILE A 141 -5.56 -3.36 -12.01
C ILE A 141 -5.78 -2.07 -11.24
N GLU A 142 -6.40 -1.10 -11.90
CA GLU A 142 -6.87 0.14 -11.30
C GLU A 142 -8.39 0.21 -11.37
N THR A 143 -9.04 0.54 -10.23
CA THR A 143 -10.50 0.71 -10.17
C THR A 143 -10.86 1.95 -9.34
N PRO A 144 -11.49 2.96 -9.94
CA PRO A 144 -11.80 3.08 -11.38
C PRO A 144 -10.54 3.24 -12.24
N SER A 145 -10.60 2.82 -13.50
CA SER A 145 -9.55 3.12 -14.47
C SER A 145 -9.50 4.62 -14.74
N ASN A 146 -8.31 5.12 -15.07
CA ASN A 146 -8.14 6.52 -15.43
C ASN A 146 -8.72 6.75 -16.82
N LEU A 147 -9.94 7.27 -16.88
CA LEU A 147 -10.55 7.72 -18.12
C LEU A 147 -9.84 9.00 -18.54
N GLY A 148 -8.77 8.88 -19.33
CA GLY A 148 -8.11 9.97 -19.99
C GLY A 148 -8.88 10.45 -21.22
#